data_11d078b2ddba3a222c4bfcc1fb1a9f58
#
_entry.id   11d078b2ddba3a222c4bfcc1fb1a9f58
#
_cell.length_a   1.000
_cell.length_b   1.000
_cell.length_c   1.000
_cell.angle_alpha   90.00
_cell.angle_beta   90.00
_cell.angle_gamma   90.00
#
_symmetry.space_group_name_H-M   'P 1'
#
loop_
_entity.id
_entity.type
_entity.pdbx_description
1 polymer ?
#
loop_
_entity_poly.entity_id
_entity_poly.type
_entity_poly.pdbx_seq_one_letter_code
_entity_poly.pdbx_strand_id
1 'polypeptide(L)'
;MKKDMGKDLNNKMFCFQCEQTAGCAGCMGAAGVCGKTANTSRLQDELTGAVIGLAKSCGHNEKSERTDRIIIEGLFTTVTNVNFNDKTLEDMIEKVHKEKEAIAPNCITCAAPCGNTEDFDMNLLWNEDEDIRSLKSLILFGIRGMAAYAYHAMVLGYESEEVNQFFYKALSIITYDLEMDRLIEVAMEVGEKNLKCMELLDKANTSSYGTPTPVKVPLTIEKGPFIVITGHDLKDLEVLLKQTEGKGINIYTHGEMLPAHGYPELKKY
;
A
#
# COMPACT_ATOMS: atom_id res chain seq x y z
N MET A 1 5.69 -20.30 -26.95
CA MET A 1 5.53 -21.47 -26.05
C MET A 1 4.98 -20.92 -24.72
N LYS A 2 3.65 -20.89 -24.56
CA LYS A 2 3.03 -20.54 -23.26
C LYS A 2 3.38 -21.65 -22.27
N LYS A 3 4.29 -21.39 -21.34
CA LYS A 3 4.55 -22.29 -20.21
C LYS A 3 3.36 -22.13 -19.24
N ASP A 4 2.59 -23.17 -19.14
CA ASP A 4 1.55 -23.35 -18.14
C ASP A 4 2.22 -23.39 -16.75
N MET A 5 2.42 -22.22 -16.10
CA MET A 5 3.09 -22.08 -14.81
C MET A 5 2.11 -22.20 -13.63
N GLY A 6 0.82 -22.45 -13.90
CA GLY A 6 -0.25 -22.35 -12.89
C GLY A 6 -0.55 -23.61 -12.06
N LYS A 7 0.11 -24.76 -12.24
CA LYS A 7 -0.34 -26.01 -11.60
C LYS A 7 0.58 -26.69 -10.57
N ASP A 8 1.75 -26.13 -10.28
CA ASP A 8 2.69 -26.74 -9.32
C ASP A 8 3.12 -25.82 -8.16
N LEU A 9 2.30 -24.84 -7.79
CA LEU A 9 2.63 -23.81 -6.79
C LEU A 9 2.56 -24.27 -5.34
N ASN A 10 2.17 -25.49 -5.04
CA ASN A 10 1.96 -25.94 -3.65
C ASN A 10 3.24 -26.02 -2.78
N ASN A 11 4.44 -25.76 -3.34
CA ASN A 11 5.68 -25.73 -2.55
C ASN A 11 6.80 -24.83 -3.12
N LYS A 12 6.55 -24.01 -4.13
CA LYS A 12 7.56 -23.13 -4.71
C LYS A 12 7.21 -21.67 -4.53
N MET A 13 8.17 -20.87 -4.05
CA MET A 13 8.08 -19.43 -4.00
C MET A 13 7.82 -18.86 -5.39
N PHE A 14 6.83 -17.98 -5.52
CA PHE A 14 6.69 -17.07 -6.63
C PHE A 14 6.24 -15.69 -6.12
N CYS A 15 6.98 -14.66 -6.47
CA CYS A 15 6.64 -13.28 -6.14
C CYS A 15 7.19 -12.33 -7.19
N PHE A 16 6.36 -11.42 -7.71
CA PHE A 16 6.74 -10.37 -8.67
C PHE A 16 6.31 -8.96 -8.19
N GLN A 17 6.17 -8.78 -6.88
CA GLN A 17 5.53 -7.60 -6.29
C GLN A 17 6.44 -6.36 -6.20
N CYS A 18 7.67 -6.42 -6.71
CA CYS A 18 8.59 -5.29 -6.77
C CYS A 18 9.64 -5.48 -7.87
N GLU A 19 10.35 -4.40 -8.19
CA GLU A 19 11.45 -4.39 -9.16
C GLU A 19 12.70 -5.17 -8.70
N GLN A 20 12.80 -5.55 -7.43
CA GLN A 20 13.91 -6.35 -6.87
C GLN A 20 13.82 -7.84 -7.23
N THR A 21 12.92 -8.21 -8.11
CA THR A 21 12.78 -9.62 -8.53
C THR A 21 14.01 -10.08 -9.31
N ALA A 22 14.58 -11.23 -8.92
CA ALA A 22 15.79 -11.75 -9.53
C ALA A 22 15.64 -12.00 -11.05
N GLY A 23 16.48 -11.35 -11.84
CA GLY A 23 16.50 -11.50 -13.29
C GLY A 23 15.22 -11.07 -14.01
N CYS A 24 14.44 -10.17 -13.42
CA CYS A 24 13.14 -9.71 -13.94
C CYS A 24 12.12 -10.85 -14.19
N ALA A 25 12.30 -11.99 -13.54
CA ALA A 25 11.48 -13.19 -13.71
C ALA A 25 10.60 -13.52 -12.50
N GLY A 26 10.62 -12.68 -11.48
CA GLY A 26 10.03 -12.96 -10.17
C GLY A 26 10.98 -13.73 -9.24
N CYS A 27 10.68 -13.69 -7.93
CA CYS A 27 11.40 -14.50 -6.95
C CYS A 27 10.85 -15.91 -6.96
N MET A 28 11.68 -16.90 -7.29
CA MET A 28 11.31 -18.33 -7.39
C MET A 28 12.19 -19.23 -6.52
N GLY A 29 12.96 -18.67 -5.59
CA GLY A 29 13.85 -19.40 -4.69
C GLY A 29 13.14 -19.99 -3.48
N ALA A 30 13.91 -20.23 -2.41
CA ALA A 30 13.37 -20.66 -1.11
C ALA A 30 12.68 -19.51 -0.36
N ALA A 31 13.07 -18.27 -0.65
CA ALA A 31 12.46 -17.04 -0.12
C ALA A 31 12.63 -15.92 -1.14
N GLY A 32 11.89 -14.82 -0.98
CA GLY A 32 12.10 -13.59 -1.71
C GLY A 32 13.46 -12.96 -1.41
N VAL A 33 13.97 -12.11 -2.30
CA VAL A 33 15.20 -11.33 -2.04
C VAL A 33 15.09 -10.53 -0.75
N CYS A 34 13.90 -10.06 -0.40
CA CYS A 34 13.60 -9.35 0.85
C CYS A 34 13.44 -10.28 2.09
N GLY A 35 13.57 -11.57 1.94
CA GLY A 35 13.35 -12.54 3.02
C GLY A 35 11.89 -13.01 3.19
N LYS A 36 10.96 -12.53 2.35
CA LYS A 36 9.55 -12.93 2.35
C LYS A 36 9.41 -14.43 2.13
N THR A 37 8.53 -15.10 2.90
CA THR A 37 8.20 -16.51 2.70
C THR A 37 7.25 -16.70 1.52
N ALA A 38 7.16 -17.93 1.01
CA ALA A 38 6.20 -18.29 -0.03
C ALA A 38 4.75 -18.03 0.43
N ASN A 39 4.43 -18.35 1.70
CA ASN A 39 3.10 -18.12 2.27
C ASN A 39 2.76 -16.64 2.35
N THR A 40 3.67 -15.81 2.85
CA THR A 40 3.49 -14.35 2.91
C THR A 40 3.27 -13.77 1.52
N SER A 41 4.04 -14.24 0.50
CA SER A 41 3.86 -13.80 -0.88
C SER A 41 2.48 -14.12 -1.42
N ARG A 42 2.00 -15.36 -1.20
CA ARG A 42 0.67 -15.81 -1.62
C ARG A 42 -0.43 -14.97 -0.96
N LEU A 43 -0.35 -14.75 0.36
CA LEU A 43 -1.33 -13.93 1.09
C LEU A 43 -1.35 -12.47 0.61
N GLN A 44 -0.21 -11.91 0.24
CA GLN A 44 -0.16 -10.56 -0.33
C GLN A 44 -0.77 -10.49 -1.73
N ASP A 45 -0.64 -11.53 -2.55
CA ASP A 45 -1.33 -11.63 -3.84
C ASP A 45 -2.84 -11.82 -3.65
N GLU A 46 -3.26 -12.67 -2.71
CA GLU A 46 -4.67 -12.82 -2.33
C GLU A 46 -5.28 -11.51 -1.83
N LEU A 47 -4.59 -10.78 -0.95
CA LEU A 47 -5.03 -9.47 -0.48
C LEU A 47 -5.14 -8.47 -1.63
N THR A 48 -4.15 -8.42 -2.52
CA THR A 48 -4.20 -7.54 -3.70
C THR A 48 -5.39 -7.88 -4.58
N GLY A 49 -5.63 -9.16 -4.86
CA GLY A 49 -6.78 -9.63 -5.63
C GLY A 49 -8.12 -9.28 -4.97
N ALA A 50 -8.21 -9.43 -3.64
CA ALA A 50 -9.39 -9.07 -2.87
C ALA A 50 -9.69 -7.55 -2.93
N VAL A 51 -8.66 -6.70 -2.79
CA VAL A 51 -8.80 -5.23 -2.91
C VAL A 51 -9.22 -4.81 -4.31
N ILE A 52 -8.68 -5.43 -5.37
CA ILE A 52 -9.12 -5.22 -6.76
C ILE A 52 -10.60 -5.64 -6.91
N GLY A 53 -10.99 -6.79 -6.37
CA GLY A 53 -12.37 -7.26 -6.36
C GLY A 53 -13.32 -6.31 -5.63
N LEU A 54 -12.91 -5.75 -4.48
CA LEU A 54 -13.67 -4.75 -3.74
C LEU A 54 -13.85 -3.46 -4.57
N ALA A 55 -12.79 -2.95 -5.18
CA ALA A 55 -12.86 -1.75 -6.02
C ALA A 55 -13.84 -1.92 -7.19
N LYS A 56 -13.84 -3.09 -7.84
CA LYS A 56 -14.80 -3.42 -8.90
C LYS A 56 -16.25 -3.47 -8.40
N SER A 57 -16.46 -4.06 -7.22
CA SER A 57 -17.80 -4.16 -6.60
C SER A 57 -18.40 -2.79 -6.28
N CYS A 58 -17.57 -1.79 -6.05
CA CYS A 58 -17.97 -0.41 -5.78
C CYS A 58 -18.37 0.38 -7.05
N GLY A 59 -18.15 -0.13 -8.27
CA GLY A 59 -18.17 0.62 -9.53
C GLY A 59 -19.36 1.58 -9.74
N HIS A 60 -20.57 1.21 -9.35
CA HIS A 60 -21.80 2.02 -9.47
C HIS A 60 -22.49 2.28 -8.11
N ASN A 61 -21.93 1.76 -7.01
CA ASN A 61 -22.49 1.90 -5.68
C ASN A 61 -21.91 3.13 -4.98
N GLU A 62 -22.62 3.68 -4.01
CA GLU A 62 -22.09 4.71 -3.14
C GLU A 62 -20.88 4.15 -2.38
N LYS A 63 -19.81 4.90 -2.42
CA LYS A 63 -18.56 4.61 -1.72
C LYS A 63 -18.64 5.23 -0.32
N SER A 64 -18.21 4.50 0.67
CA SER A 64 -18.18 4.98 2.06
C SER A 64 -16.74 5.28 2.48
N GLU A 65 -16.57 6.20 3.44
CA GLU A 65 -15.26 6.44 4.07
C GLU A 65 -14.62 5.13 4.58
N ARG A 66 -15.45 4.20 5.05
CA ARG A 66 -14.98 2.89 5.51
C ARG A 66 -14.38 2.08 4.37
N THR A 67 -15.02 2.08 3.20
CA THR A 67 -14.53 1.36 2.01
C THR A 67 -13.22 1.98 1.51
N ASP A 68 -13.15 3.33 1.47
CA ASP A 68 -11.93 4.05 1.09
C ASP A 68 -10.76 3.67 1.99
N ARG A 69 -10.98 3.67 3.31
CA ARG A 69 -9.97 3.27 4.30
C ARG A 69 -9.50 1.83 4.12
N ILE A 70 -10.42 0.90 3.85
CA ILE A 70 -10.09 -0.51 3.63
C ILE A 70 -9.21 -0.68 2.38
N ILE A 71 -9.50 0.04 1.30
CA ILE A 71 -8.68 0.03 0.07
C ILE A 71 -7.28 0.58 0.35
N ILE A 72 -7.18 1.74 1.02
CA ILE A 72 -5.90 2.36 1.37
C ILE A 72 -5.08 1.43 2.27
N GLU A 73 -5.67 0.91 3.35
CA GLU A 73 -5.01 -0.02 4.28
C GLU A 73 -4.55 -1.30 3.58
N GLY A 74 -5.40 -1.89 2.71
CA GLY A 74 -5.08 -3.10 1.97
C GLY A 74 -3.91 -2.89 1.01
N LEU A 75 -3.90 -1.80 0.24
CA LEU A 75 -2.81 -1.46 -0.64
C LEU A 75 -1.51 -1.17 0.14
N PHE A 76 -1.59 -0.37 1.22
CA PHE A 76 -0.44 -0.06 2.06
C PHE A 76 0.15 -1.32 2.70
N THR A 77 -0.70 -2.25 3.18
CA THR A 77 -0.28 -3.52 3.76
C THR A 77 0.52 -4.39 2.77
N THR A 78 0.27 -4.24 1.47
CA THR A 78 0.96 -4.99 0.40
C THR A 78 2.19 -4.26 -0.17
N VAL A 79 2.54 -3.07 0.31
CA VAL A 79 3.77 -2.38 -0.08
C VAL A 79 4.97 -3.24 0.31
N THR A 80 5.98 -3.29 -0.57
CA THR A 80 7.17 -4.10 -0.37
C THR A 80 7.84 -3.79 0.96
N ASN A 81 8.13 -4.84 1.73
CA ASN A 81 8.82 -4.79 3.03
C ASN A 81 8.05 -4.09 4.18
N VAL A 82 6.77 -3.80 4.01
CA VAL A 82 5.96 -3.17 5.07
C VAL A 82 5.41 -4.21 6.04
N ASN A 83 4.85 -5.31 5.54
CA ASN A 83 4.21 -6.31 6.40
C ASN A 83 4.55 -7.73 5.98
N PHE A 84 5.18 -8.49 6.88
CA PHE A 84 5.50 -9.91 6.74
C PHE A 84 4.74 -10.79 7.74
N ASN A 85 3.72 -10.25 8.41
CA ASN A 85 2.91 -10.99 9.36
C ASN A 85 1.71 -11.63 8.64
N ASP A 86 1.78 -12.94 8.44
CA ASP A 86 0.74 -13.72 7.76
C ASP A 86 -0.64 -13.54 8.41
N LYS A 87 -0.70 -13.48 9.75
CA LYS A 87 -1.97 -13.27 10.46
C LYS A 87 -2.60 -11.91 10.16
N THR A 88 -1.81 -10.85 10.08
CA THR A 88 -2.30 -9.52 9.70
C THR A 88 -2.84 -9.51 8.27
N LEU A 89 -2.17 -10.24 7.36
CA LEU A 89 -2.64 -10.37 5.97
C LEU A 89 -3.97 -11.11 5.89
N GLU A 90 -4.11 -12.24 6.61
CA GLU A 90 -5.36 -13.01 6.70
C GLU A 90 -6.51 -12.15 7.27
N ASP A 91 -6.26 -11.43 8.37
CA ASP A 91 -7.27 -10.56 8.98
C ASP A 91 -7.70 -9.41 8.04
N MET A 92 -6.74 -8.89 7.24
CA MET A 92 -7.05 -7.84 6.26
C MET A 92 -7.86 -8.39 5.08
N ILE A 93 -7.55 -9.58 4.57
CA ILE A 93 -8.34 -10.28 3.54
C ILE A 93 -9.78 -10.48 4.03
N GLU A 94 -9.95 -10.98 5.27
CA GLU A 94 -11.29 -11.14 5.87
C GLU A 94 -12.04 -9.81 5.98
N LYS A 95 -11.34 -8.73 6.36
CA LYS A 95 -11.92 -7.38 6.42
C LYS A 95 -12.42 -6.89 5.06
N VAL A 96 -11.62 -7.11 4.00
CA VAL A 96 -11.99 -6.77 2.62
C VAL A 96 -13.21 -7.58 2.16
N HIS A 97 -13.23 -8.89 2.42
CA HIS A 97 -14.36 -9.75 2.06
C HIS A 97 -15.66 -9.35 2.76
N LYS A 98 -15.60 -9.06 4.06
CA LYS A 98 -16.78 -8.54 4.80
C LYS A 98 -17.31 -7.23 4.23
N GLU A 99 -16.43 -6.35 3.77
CA GLU A 99 -16.86 -5.10 3.13
C GLU A 99 -17.51 -5.36 1.76
N LYS A 100 -16.96 -6.29 0.96
CA LYS A 100 -17.57 -6.72 -0.30
C LYS A 100 -18.97 -7.27 -0.09
N GLU A 101 -19.15 -8.15 0.91
CA GLU A 101 -20.45 -8.71 1.26
C GLU A 101 -21.46 -7.64 1.68
N ALA A 102 -21.02 -6.60 2.40
CA ALA A 102 -21.88 -5.51 2.83
C ALA A 102 -22.35 -4.62 1.68
N ILE A 103 -21.55 -4.48 0.61
CA ILE A 103 -21.87 -3.66 -0.57
C ILE A 103 -22.77 -4.44 -1.56
N ALA A 104 -22.58 -5.76 -1.68
CA ALA A 104 -23.24 -6.61 -2.68
C ALA A 104 -24.79 -6.60 -2.63
N PRO A 105 -25.48 -6.53 -1.48
CA PRO A 105 -26.94 -6.56 -1.42
C PRO A 105 -27.65 -5.35 -2.03
N ASN A 106 -26.96 -4.22 -2.20
CA ASN A 106 -27.55 -2.96 -2.62
C ASN A 106 -27.66 -2.79 -4.15
N CYS A 107 -27.20 -3.75 -4.91
CA CYS A 107 -27.29 -3.73 -6.38
C CYS A 107 -28.63 -4.32 -6.89
N ILE A 108 -29.76 -3.67 -6.57
CA ILE A 108 -31.11 -4.15 -6.94
C ILE A 108 -31.48 -3.77 -8.38
N THR A 109 -30.72 -2.91 -9.06
CA THR A 109 -31.15 -2.28 -10.31
C THR A 109 -30.46 -2.78 -11.58
N CYS A 110 -29.50 -3.68 -11.49
CA CYS A 110 -28.76 -4.17 -12.63
C CYS A 110 -29.19 -5.59 -12.99
N ALA A 111 -29.76 -5.78 -14.19
CA ALA A 111 -30.06 -7.11 -14.77
C ALA A 111 -28.76 -7.85 -15.22
N ALA A 112 -27.59 -7.22 -15.10
CA ALA A 112 -26.31 -7.86 -15.28
C ALA A 112 -25.88 -8.54 -13.94
N PRO A 113 -25.14 -9.66 -13.97
CA PRO A 113 -24.60 -10.26 -12.77
C PRO A 113 -23.51 -9.33 -12.19
N CYS A 114 -23.94 -8.25 -11.53
CA CYS A 114 -23.06 -7.41 -10.71
C CYS A 114 -22.53 -8.17 -9.48
N GLY A 115 -22.89 -9.45 -9.35
CA GLY A 115 -22.54 -10.33 -8.27
C GLY A 115 -21.23 -11.09 -8.44
N ASN A 116 -20.42 -10.78 -9.45
CA ASN A 116 -19.09 -11.40 -9.51
C ASN A 116 -18.11 -10.61 -8.63
N THR A 117 -18.25 -10.83 -7.34
CA THR A 117 -17.37 -10.33 -6.29
C THR A 117 -16.13 -11.22 -6.14
N GLU A 118 -15.76 -11.96 -7.17
CA GLU A 118 -14.55 -12.78 -7.15
C GLU A 118 -13.32 -11.87 -7.01
N ASP A 119 -12.37 -12.36 -6.26
CA ASP A 119 -11.07 -11.74 -6.16
C ASP A 119 -10.35 -11.83 -7.51
N PHE A 120 -9.51 -10.86 -7.80
CA PHE A 120 -8.72 -10.90 -9.02
C PHE A 120 -7.56 -11.90 -8.86
N ASP A 121 -7.42 -12.84 -9.79
CA ASP A 121 -6.27 -13.74 -9.80
C ASP A 121 -5.03 -13.00 -10.32
N MET A 122 -4.06 -12.74 -9.44
CA MET A 122 -2.81 -12.07 -9.77
C MET A 122 -1.97 -12.81 -10.82
N ASN A 123 -2.20 -14.12 -11.03
CA ASN A 123 -1.55 -14.87 -12.10
C ASN A 123 -1.99 -14.39 -13.49
N LEU A 124 -3.19 -13.83 -13.63
CA LEU A 124 -3.65 -13.25 -14.89
C LEU A 124 -2.77 -12.08 -15.30
N LEU A 125 -2.42 -11.20 -14.35
CA LEU A 125 -1.50 -10.09 -14.59
C LEU A 125 -0.10 -10.58 -15.01
N TRP A 126 0.42 -11.61 -14.33
CA TRP A 126 1.74 -12.15 -14.65
C TRP A 126 1.79 -12.79 -16.03
N ASN A 127 0.71 -13.40 -16.50
CA ASN A 127 0.64 -14.09 -17.77
C ASN A 127 0.27 -13.19 -18.97
N GLU A 128 0.11 -11.89 -18.77
CA GLU A 128 -0.05 -10.89 -19.84
C GLU A 128 1.21 -10.81 -20.72
N ASP A 129 1.08 -10.19 -21.89
CA ASP A 129 2.24 -9.81 -22.71
C ASP A 129 3.19 -8.91 -21.91
N GLU A 130 4.49 -8.99 -22.19
CA GLU A 130 5.53 -8.37 -21.36
C GLU A 130 5.33 -6.87 -21.14
N ASP A 131 4.99 -6.12 -22.19
CA ASP A 131 4.79 -4.68 -22.12
C ASP A 131 3.51 -4.32 -21.35
N ILE A 132 2.42 -5.05 -21.59
CA ILE A 132 1.14 -4.87 -20.88
C ILE A 132 1.31 -5.20 -19.39
N ARG A 133 1.95 -6.35 -19.09
CA ARG A 133 2.28 -6.73 -17.71
C ARG A 133 3.12 -5.67 -17.01
N SER A 134 4.14 -5.14 -17.69
CA SER A 134 5.03 -4.12 -17.14
C SER A 134 4.30 -2.83 -16.82
N LEU A 135 3.43 -2.35 -17.72
CA LEU A 135 2.63 -1.14 -17.51
C LEU A 135 1.59 -1.32 -16.41
N LYS A 136 0.86 -2.43 -16.39
CA LYS A 136 -0.09 -2.74 -15.31
C LYS A 136 0.62 -2.87 -13.96
N SER A 137 1.80 -3.48 -13.92
CA SER A 137 2.62 -3.58 -12.70
C SER A 137 3.10 -2.20 -12.23
N LEU A 138 3.53 -1.33 -13.16
CA LEU A 138 3.93 0.04 -12.84
C LEU A 138 2.76 0.83 -12.21
N ILE A 139 1.56 0.73 -12.79
CA ILE A 139 0.35 1.34 -12.23
C ILE A 139 0.10 0.81 -10.81
N LEU A 140 0.12 -0.52 -10.62
CA LEU A 140 -0.13 -1.14 -9.32
C LEU A 140 0.90 -0.73 -8.26
N PHE A 141 2.19 -0.69 -8.62
CA PHE A 141 3.24 -0.22 -7.70
C PHE A 141 3.08 1.27 -7.37
N GLY A 142 2.72 2.09 -8.36
CA GLY A 142 2.46 3.51 -8.16
C GLY A 142 1.33 3.77 -7.17
N ILE A 143 0.19 3.08 -7.33
CA ILE A 143 -0.94 3.26 -6.40
C ILE A 143 -0.68 2.66 -5.01
N ARG A 144 0.16 1.64 -4.87
CA ARG A 144 0.62 1.16 -3.56
C ARG A 144 1.44 2.23 -2.84
N GLY A 145 2.40 2.87 -3.54
CA GLY A 145 3.17 3.99 -2.99
C GLY A 145 2.28 5.17 -2.63
N MET A 146 1.31 5.50 -3.50
CA MET A 146 0.32 6.54 -3.21
C MET A 146 -0.54 6.19 -1.99
N ALA A 147 -0.92 4.92 -1.81
CA ALA A 147 -1.68 4.46 -0.64
C ALA A 147 -0.90 4.62 0.67
N ALA A 148 0.44 4.46 0.66
CA ALA A 148 1.26 4.75 1.83
C ALA A 148 1.15 6.23 2.23
N TYR A 149 1.24 7.16 1.28
CA TYR A 149 1.06 8.59 1.55
C TYR A 149 -0.36 8.92 2.03
N ALA A 150 -1.38 8.34 1.38
CA ALA A 150 -2.78 8.51 1.78
C ALA A 150 -3.03 7.98 3.20
N TYR A 151 -2.46 6.83 3.56
CA TYR A 151 -2.56 6.25 4.89
C TYR A 151 -1.96 7.17 5.96
N HIS A 152 -0.75 7.69 5.72
CA HIS A 152 -0.09 8.61 6.66
C HIS A 152 -0.87 9.92 6.82
N ALA A 153 -1.51 10.43 5.77
CA ALA A 153 -2.40 11.57 5.88
C ALA A 153 -3.68 11.23 6.65
N MET A 154 -4.29 10.07 6.37
CA MET A 154 -5.51 9.59 6.97
C MET A 154 -5.40 9.40 8.49
N VAL A 155 -4.29 8.86 9.00
CA VAL A 155 -4.08 8.70 10.46
C VAL A 155 -3.92 10.03 11.19
N LEU A 156 -3.66 11.11 10.46
CA LEU A 156 -3.66 12.49 10.95
C LEU A 156 -5.02 13.20 10.77
N GLY A 157 -6.02 12.51 10.22
CA GLY A 157 -7.36 13.05 9.97
C GLY A 157 -7.51 13.83 8.66
N TYR A 158 -6.63 13.60 7.69
CA TYR A 158 -6.67 14.26 6.38
C TYR A 158 -6.97 13.24 5.28
N GLU A 159 -8.02 13.49 4.52
CA GLU A 159 -8.47 12.66 3.40
C GLU A 159 -8.80 13.53 2.18
N SER A 160 -8.77 12.95 0.99
CA SER A 160 -9.15 13.60 -0.27
C SER A 160 -10.00 12.67 -1.09
N GLU A 161 -11.24 13.10 -1.40
CA GLU A 161 -12.15 12.34 -2.24
C GLU A 161 -11.55 12.09 -3.64
N GLU A 162 -10.88 13.09 -4.22
CA GLU A 162 -10.23 12.96 -5.52
C GLU A 162 -9.18 11.84 -5.53
N VAL A 163 -8.35 11.76 -4.47
CA VAL A 163 -7.34 10.72 -4.31
C VAL A 163 -8.02 9.37 -4.09
N ASN A 164 -9.02 9.30 -3.22
CA ASN A 164 -9.73 8.06 -2.91
C ASN A 164 -10.42 7.50 -4.15
N GLN A 165 -11.12 8.33 -4.93
CA GLN A 165 -11.79 7.91 -6.15
C GLN A 165 -10.82 7.36 -7.21
N PHE A 166 -9.60 7.88 -7.25
CA PHE A 166 -8.61 7.40 -8.19
C PHE A 166 -8.14 5.98 -7.89
N PHE A 167 -8.07 5.54 -6.63
CA PHE A 167 -7.75 4.15 -6.30
C PHE A 167 -8.72 3.17 -6.94
N TYR A 168 -10.02 3.45 -6.90
CA TYR A 168 -11.03 2.58 -7.54
C TYR A 168 -10.83 2.47 -9.06
N LYS A 169 -10.58 3.61 -9.71
CA LYS A 169 -10.31 3.66 -11.14
C LYS A 169 -9.07 2.83 -11.50
N ALA A 170 -7.95 3.10 -10.82
CA ALA A 170 -6.68 2.45 -11.12
C ALA A 170 -6.71 0.94 -10.85
N LEU A 171 -7.33 0.50 -9.74
CA LEU A 171 -7.51 -0.92 -9.43
C LEU A 171 -8.40 -1.63 -10.47
N SER A 172 -9.48 -0.99 -10.90
CA SER A 172 -10.37 -1.56 -11.93
C SER A 172 -9.65 -1.74 -13.27
N ILE A 173 -8.80 -0.79 -13.65
CA ILE A 173 -8.04 -0.81 -14.90
C ILE A 173 -7.12 -2.04 -15.00
N ILE A 174 -6.56 -2.52 -13.90
CA ILE A 174 -5.72 -3.74 -13.88
C ILE A 174 -6.46 -4.94 -14.46
N THR A 175 -7.79 -4.99 -14.33
CA THR A 175 -8.60 -6.13 -14.76
C THR A 175 -9.08 -6.05 -16.22
N TYR A 176 -8.84 -4.93 -16.90
CA TYR A 176 -9.31 -4.74 -18.27
C TYR A 176 -8.26 -5.11 -19.28
N ASP A 177 -8.71 -5.60 -20.43
CA ASP A 177 -7.87 -5.76 -21.61
C ASP A 177 -7.78 -4.40 -22.32
N LEU A 178 -6.64 -3.74 -22.18
CA LEU A 178 -6.39 -2.38 -22.68
C LEU A 178 -5.12 -2.35 -23.52
N GLU A 179 -5.18 -1.51 -24.57
CA GLU A 179 -4.04 -1.20 -25.40
C GLU A 179 -2.95 -0.43 -24.62
N MET A 180 -1.70 -0.57 -25.07
CA MET A 180 -0.52 0.04 -24.43
C MET A 180 -0.67 1.55 -24.23
N ASP A 181 -1.13 2.29 -25.26
CA ASP A 181 -1.29 3.75 -25.18
C ASP A 181 -2.23 4.16 -24.04
N ARG A 182 -3.29 3.39 -23.84
CA ARG A 182 -4.23 3.66 -22.73
C ARG A 182 -3.60 3.39 -21.36
N LEU A 183 -2.78 2.36 -21.25
CA LEU A 183 -2.06 2.07 -20.01
C LEU A 183 -1.00 3.12 -19.70
N ILE A 184 -0.31 3.66 -20.71
CA ILE A 184 0.62 4.79 -20.55
C ILE A 184 -0.12 6.03 -20.03
N GLU A 185 -1.28 6.37 -20.60
CA GLU A 185 -2.10 7.48 -20.11
C GLU A 185 -2.44 7.31 -18.62
N VAL A 186 -2.84 6.10 -18.22
CA VAL A 186 -3.17 5.80 -16.82
C VAL A 186 -1.93 5.89 -15.93
N ALA A 187 -0.78 5.41 -16.37
CA ALA A 187 0.47 5.51 -15.62
C ALA A 187 0.86 6.98 -15.40
N MET A 188 0.66 7.86 -16.39
CA MET A 188 0.85 9.31 -16.23
C MET A 188 -0.17 9.91 -15.25
N GLU A 189 -1.42 9.48 -15.30
CA GLU A 189 -2.44 9.92 -14.35
C GLU A 189 -2.12 9.48 -12.90
N VAL A 190 -1.54 8.29 -12.70
CA VAL A 190 -1.01 7.88 -11.39
C VAL A 190 -0.03 8.92 -10.85
N GLY A 191 0.91 9.39 -11.69
CA GLY A 191 1.87 10.44 -11.30
C GLY A 191 1.18 11.75 -10.89
N GLU A 192 0.18 12.19 -11.67
CA GLU A 192 -0.59 13.40 -11.37
C GLU A 192 -1.35 13.29 -10.05
N LYS A 193 -2.06 12.17 -9.83
CA LYS A 193 -2.83 11.96 -8.59
C LYS A 193 -1.92 11.73 -7.38
N ASN A 194 -0.76 11.10 -7.59
CA ASN A 194 0.23 10.96 -6.53
C ASN A 194 0.77 12.33 -6.08
N LEU A 195 0.97 13.28 -7.00
CA LEU A 195 1.35 14.65 -6.62
C LEU A 195 0.30 15.29 -5.70
N LYS A 196 -1.00 15.10 -5.98
CA LYS A 196 -2.09 15.55 -5.11
C LYS A 196 -2.09 14.85 -3.74
N CYS A 197 -1.78 13.56 -3.72
CA CYS A 197 -1.66 12.80 -2.48
C CYS A 197 -0.47 13.28 -1.63
N MET A 198 0.66 13.57 -2.26
CA MET A 198 1.84 14.15 -1.56
C MET A 198 1.54 15.54 -1.01
N GLU A 199 0.83 16.39 -1.74
CA GLU A 199 0.35 17.71 -1.27
C GLU A 199 -0.55 17.57 -0.03
N LEU A 200 -1.45 16.55 -0.04
CA LEU A 200 -2.29 16.23 1.10
C LEU A 200 -1.47 15.81 2.33
N LEU A 201 -0.47 14.94 2.13
CA LEU A 201 0.41 14.48 3.21
C LEU A 201 1.27 15.62 3.77
N ASP A 202 1.82 16.49 2.91
CA ASP A 202 2.56 17.66 3.35
C ASP A 202 1.68 18.57 4.23
N LYS A 203 0.46 18.84 3.79
CA LYS A 203 -0.52 19.59 4.57
C LYS A 203 -0.83 18.91 5.91
N ALA A 204 -1.03 17.60 5.92
CA ALA A 204 -1.31 16.83 7.14
C ALA A 204 -0.12 16.93 8.13
N ASN A 205 1.09 16.70 7.65
CA ASN A 205 2.30 16.76 8.47
C ASN A 205 2.58 18.17 9.00
N THR A 206 2.56 19.18 8.13
CA THR A 206 2.87 20.57 8.52
C THR A 206 1.81 21.17 9.44
N SER A 207 0.54 20.80 9.26
CA SER A 207 -0.53 21.21 10.17
C SER A 207 -0.45 20.53 11.54
N SER A 208 0.01 19.27 11.59
CA SER A 208 0.10 18.50 12.83
C SER A 208 1.38 18.77 13.60
N TYR A 209 2.50 18.95 12.90
CA TYR A 209 3.84 18.99 13.51
C TYR A 209 4.59 20.29 13.30
N GLY A 210 3.99 21.25 12.59
CA GLY A 210 4.58 22.55 12.24
C GLY A 210 5.45 22.46 10.98
N THR A 211 5.79 23.60 10.42
CA THR A 211 6.66 23.68 9.24
C THR A 211 8.08 23.27 9.61
N PRO A 212 8.71 22.34 8.90
CA PRO A 212 10.07 21.92 9.17
C PRO A 212 11.06 23.07 9.11
N THR A 213 11.96 23.12 10.09
CA THR A 213 13.04 24.11 10.18
C THR A 213 14.40 23.44 10.31
N PRO A 214 15.48 24.06 9.81
CA PRO A 214 16.82 23.54 10.01
C PRO A 214 17.17 23.39 11.49
N VAL A 215 17.63 22.21 11.89
CA VAL A 215 18.01 21.90 13.28
C VAL A 215 19.36 21.22 13.34
N LYS A 216 20.04 21.33 14.47
CA LYS A 216 21.22 20.54 14.75
C LYS A 216 20.81 19.21 15.38
N VAL A 217 21.26 18.11 14.81
CA VAL A 217 21.05 16.75 15.31
C VAL A 217 22.36 16.21 15.85
N PRO A 218 22.44 15.81 17.13
CA PRO A 218 23.63 15.17 17.67
C PRO A 218 23.93 13.86 16.95
N LEU A 219 25.20 13.62 16.63
CA LEU A 219 25.65 12.33 16.06
C LEU A 219 26.28 11.42 17.11
N THR A 220 26.25 11.82 18.36
CA THR A 220 26.78 11.06 19.49
C THR A 220 25.65 10.40 20.27
N ILE A 221 25.96 9.27 20.91
CA ILE A 221 25.04 8.57 21.80
C ILE A 221 25.25 9.03 23.25
N GLU A 222 24.17 9.06 24.01
CA GLU A 222 24.18 9.35 25.44
C GLU A 222 24.08 8.08 26.26
N LYS A 223 24.56 8.13 27.51
CA LYS A 223 24.47 7.01 28.43
C LYS A 223 23.02 6.83 28.89
N GLY A 224 22.51 5.60 28.83
CA GLY A 224 21.17 5.26 29.31
C GLY A 224 20.48 4.24 28.42
N PRO A 225 19.27 3.83 28.82
CA PRO A 225 18.43 2.99 27.96
C PRO A 225 18.02 3.77 26.71
N PHE A 226 17.89 3.06 25.60
CA PHE A 226 17.53 3.70 24.34
C PHE A 226 16.63 2.82 23.48
N ILE A 227 15.92 3.45 22.56
CA ILE A 227 15.17 2.80 21.46
C ILE A 227 15.67 3.41 20.16
N VAL A 228 16.01 2.56 19.19
CA VAL A 228 16.32 2.96 17.82
C VAL A 228 15.09 2.72 16.96
N ILE A 229 14.66 3.74 16.24
CA ILE A 229 13.54 3.64 15.31
C ILE A 229 13.98 3.95 13.89
N THR A 230 13.35 3.29 12.94
CA THR A 230 13.49 3.54 11.52
C THR A 230 12.12 3.43 10.85
N GLY A 231 11.95 4.05 9.69
CA GLY A 231 10.68 4.05 8.97
C GLY A 231 10.25 5.46 8.57
N HIS A 232 8.95 5.66 8.34
CA HIS A 232 8.42 6.90 7.78
C HIS A 232 7.25 7.48 8.58
N ASP A 233 6.64 6.70 9.50
CA ASP A 233 5.41 7.08 10.19
C ASP A 233 5.70 8.08 11.33
N LEU A 234 5.36 9.35 11.09
CA LEU A 234 5.51 10.41 12.08
C LEU A 234 4.50 10.30 13.22
N LYS A 235 3.33 9.68 12.98
CA LYS A 235 2.32 9.47 14.02
C LYS A 235 2.77 8.44 15.04
N ASP A 236 3.35 7.34 14.59
CA ASP A 236 3.92 6.34 15.47
C ASP A 236 5.11 6.89 16.27
N LEU A 237 5.96 7.72 15.63
CA LEU A 237 7.02 8.43 16.34
C LEU A 237 6.45 9.36 17.43
N GLU A 238 5.43 10.16 17.12
CA GLU A 238 4.78 11.03 18.10
C GLU A 238 4.27 10.24 19.32
N VAL A 239 3.60 9.11 19.08
CA VAL A 239 3.08 8.24 20.14
C VAL A 239 4.22 7.69 20.98
N LEU A 240 5.31 7.23 20.36
CA LEU A 240 6.48 6.73 21.06
C LEU A 240 7.14 7.81 21.93
N LEU A 241 7.33 9.01 21.39
CA LEU A 241 7.91 10.14 22.12
C LEU A 241 7.07 10.49 23.35
N LYS A 242 5.75 10.58 23.20
CA LYS A 242 4.83 10.80 24.33
C LYS A 242 4.89 9.70 25.39
N GLN A 243 5.00 8.42 24.97
CA GLN A 243 5.10 7.29 25.89
C GLN A 243 6.40 7.27 26.67
N THR A 244 7.48 7.79 26.12
CA THR A 244 8.84 7.76 26.72
C THR A 244 9.22 9.05 27.42
N GLU A 245 8.43 10.11 27.28
CA GLU A 245 8.69 11.41 27.92
C GLU A 245 8.88 11.27 29.43
N GLY A 246 9.95 11.85 29.97
CA GLY A 246 10.27 11.82 31.38
C GLY A 246 10.72 10.45 31.94
N LYS A 247 10.85 9.41 31.13
CA LYS A 247 11.25 8.06 31.57
C LYS A 247 12.76 7.81 31.47
N GLY A 248 13.54 8.79 31.05
CA GLY A 248 15.00 8.66 30.89
C GLY A 248 15.41 7.66 29.81
N ILE A 249 14.57 7.52 28.76
CA ILE A 249 14.82 6.67 27.60
C ILE A 249 15.18 7.58 26.42
N ASN A 250 16.34 7.35 25.81
CA ASN A 250 16.77 8.09 24.62
C ASN A 250 16.16 7.48 23.36
N ILE A 251 15.62 8.30 22.47
CA ILE A 251 15.06 7.86 21.18
C ILE A 251 16.02 8.29 20.07
N TYR A 252 16.55 7.32 19.34
CA TYR A 252 17.42 7.55 18.20
C TYR A 252 16.68 7.20 16.91
N THR A 253 16.78 8.08 15.93
CA THR A 253 16.23 7.85 14.59
C THR A 253 17.30 7.30 13.65
N HIS A 254 16.88 6.53 12.66
CA HIS A 254 17.75 5.98 11.63
C HIS A 254 17.14 6.21 10.23
N GLY A 255 18.00 6.48 9.24
CA GLY A 255 17.63 6.54 7.82
C GLY A 255 16.53 7.54 7.53
N GLU A 256 15.46 7.07 6.96
CA GLU A 256 14.30 7.85 6.48
C GLU A 256 13.56 8.62 7.59
N MET A 257 13.79 8.31 8.86
CA MET A 257 13.20 9.03 9.98
C MET A 257 13.93 10.35 10.30
N LEU A 258 15.07 10.64 9.67
CA LEU A 258 15.85 11.85 9.90
C LEU A 258 15.04 13.15 9.72
N PRO A 259 14.15 13.29 8.71
CA PRO A 259 13.33 14.51 8.54
C PRO A 259 12.45 14.85 9.75
N ALA A 260 12.11 13.89 10.59
CA ALA A 260 11.30 14.11 11.79
C ALA A 260 11.88 15.16 12.73
N HIS A 261 13.22 15.29 12.78
CA HIS A 261 13.90 16.29 13.61
C HIS A 261 13.63 17.74 13.17
N GLY A 262 13.22 17.95 11.94
CA GLY A 262 12.88 19.28 11.43
C GLY A 262 11.51 19.79 11.90
N TYR A 263 10.62 18.92 12.33
CA TYR A 263 9.28 19.29 12.76
C TYR A 263 9.26 19.78 14.22
N PRO A 264 8.86 21.04 14.48
CA PRO A 264 8.92 21.64 15.82
C PRO A 264 8.18 20.83 16.89
N GLU A 265 6.97 20.32 16.55
CA GLU A 265 6.14 19.57 17.51
C GLU A 265 6.68 18.17 17.85
N LEU A 266 7.56 17.62 17.01
CA LEU A 266 8.28 16.38 17.32
C LEU A 266 9.62 16.67 18.01
N LYS A 267 10.29 17.78 17.62
CA LYS A 267 11.60 18.15 18.17
C LYS A 267 11.55 18.58 19.63
N LYS A 268 10.41 19.00 20.14
CA LYS A 268 10.24 19.45 21.55
C LYS A 268 10.46 18.35 22.58
N TYR A 269 10.34 17.06 22.19
CA TYR A 269 10.65 15.90 23.02
C TYR A 269 12.15 15.63 23.01
#